data_57a993bcf46f1ab190bfd01f11aa4c12
#
_entry.id   57a993bcf46f1ab190bfd01f11aa4c12
#
_cell.length_a   1.000
_cell.length_b   1.000
_cell.length_c   1.000
_cell.angle_alpha   90.00
_cell.angle_beta   90.00
_cell.angle_gamma   90.00
#
_symmetry.space_group_name_H-M   'P 1'
#
loop_
_entity.id
_entity.type
_entity.pdbx_description
1 polymer ?
#
loop_
_entity_poly.entity_id
_entity_poly.type
_entity_poly.pdbx_seq_one_letter_code
_entity_poly.pdbx_strand_id
1 'polypeptide(L)'
;MQDADNDGFPDDCDSVCLDAGMLADADDDNDGVEDATDAFPTDAGESKDQDLDGVGDNADLDDDNDGFTDEEELADGTNPLSRFSCRSGCFSFDIDENKEAKALSDGLLVIRHLFGFSGESLTSGATTTEGARTSAEAISGYLSDADSELDIDGDGQSKALTDGLLLIRYLFGFSDDSLTAGAIGEGAERTTAEEIEAYIGDRVPSD
;
A
#
# COMPACT_ATOMS: atom_id res chain seq x y z
N MET A 1 -16.57 -6.03 35.31
CA MET A 1 -15.71 -5.20 34.48
C MET A 1 -14.52 -6.05 34.20
N GLN A 2 -14.09 -6.05 32.94
CA GLN A 2 -12.86 -6.71 32.53
C GLN A 2 -11.72 -5.73 32.84
N ASP A 3 -10.55 -6.22 33.18
CA ASP A 3 -9.34 -5.50 33.54
C ASP A 3 -8.22 -6.45 33.10
N ALA A 4 -7.76 -6.25 31.84
CA ALA A 4 -6.97 -7.24 31.11
C ALA A 4 -5.55 -7.36 31.69
N ASP A 5 -4.97 -6.26 32.10
CA ASP A 5 -3.62 -6.18 32.67
C ASP A 5 -3.59 -6.21 34.20
N ASN A 6 -4.76 -6.10 34.88
CA ASN A 6 -4.94 -6.08 36.32
C ASN A 6 -4.27 -4.89 37.04
N ASP A 7 -4.26 -3.72 36.42
CA ASP A 7 -3.71 -2.50 37.02
C ASP A 7 -4.70 -1.76 37.94
N GLY A 8 -5.98 -2.11 37.84
CA GLY A 8 -7.09 -1.57 38.66
C GLY A 8 -7.94 -0.53 37.95
N PHE A 9 -7.67 -0.25 36.66
CA PHE A 9 -8.56 0.45 35.75
C PHE A 9 -9.30 -0.60 34.89
N PRO A 10 -10.59 -0.46 34.64
CA PRO A 10 -11.31 -1.41 33.77
C PRO A 10 -11.17 -1.05 32.31
N ASP A 11 -11.12 -2.04 31.41
CA ASP A 11 -11.08 -1.89 29.97
C ASP A 11 -12.24 -0.98 29.50
N ASP A 12 -13.44 -1.22 30.00
CA ASP A 12 -14.65 -0.42 29.74
C ASP A 12 -15.24 0.18 31.00
N CYS A 13 -15.63 1.46 30.94
CA CYS A 13 -16.23 2.16 32.04
C CYS A 13 -17.70 2.51 31.77
N ASP A 14 -18.65 1.75 32.30
CA ASP A 14 -20.07 2.04 32.23
C ASP A 14 -20.49 3.14 33.26
N SER A 15 -21.80 3.47 33.29
CA SER A 15 -22.31 4.51 34.21
C SER A 15 -22.07 4.22 35.70
N VAL A 16 -21.94 2.97 36.09
CA VAL A 16 -21.68 2.58 37.50
C VAL A 16 -20.21 2.80 37.84
N CYS A 17 -19.33 2.52 36.91
CA CYS A 17 -17.92 2.78 37.01
C CYS A 17 -17.64 4.31 37.09
N LEU A 18 -18.24 5.11 36.20
CA LEU A 18 -18.13 6.57 36.22
C LEU A 18 -18.69 7.20 37.50
N ASP A 19 -19.83 6.68 38.02
CA ASP A 19 -20.42 7.12 39.29
C ASP A 19 -19.52 6.77 40.52
N ALA A 20 -18.69 5.73 40.39
CA ALA A 20 -17.68 5.40 41.40
C ALA A 20 -16.40 6.27 41.27
N GLY A 21 -16.32 7.12 40.26
CA GLY A 21 -15.18 8.02 40.00
C GLY A 21 -13.97 7.34 39.32
N MET A 22 -14.22 6.18 38.70
CA MET A 22 -13.22 5.50 37.85
C MET A 22 -13.31 5.98 36.40
N LEU A 23 -12.30 5.73 35.63
CA LEU A 23 -12.23 5.96 34.20
C LEU A 23 -11.94 4.63 33.49
N ALA A 24 -12.31 4.51 32.23
CA ALA A 24 -11.83 3.41 31.42
C ALA A 24 -10.31 3.54 31.27
N ASP A 25 -9.65 2.41 31.14
CA ASP A 25 -8.27 2.38 30.74
C ASP A 25 -8.14 2.91 29.28
N ALA A 26 -7.00 3.32 28.88
CA ALA A 26 -6.70 3.80 27.54
C ALA A 26 -5.62 2.94 26.87
N ASP A 27 -5.08 1.96 27.60
CA ASP A 27 -4.04 1.01 27.19
C ASP A 27 -4.31 -0.28 27.98
N ASP A 28 -5.34 -1.04 27.56
CA ASP A 28 -5.97 -2.14 28.30
C ASP A 28 -5.01 -3.29 28.65
N ASP A 29 -3.87 -3.42 27.96
CA ASP A 29 -2.88 -4.46 28.20
C ASP A 29 -1.51 -3.95 28.66
N ASN A 30 -1.37 -2.61 28.74
CA ASN A 30 -0.15 -1.93 29.20
C ASN A 30 1.11 -2.26 28.37
N ASP A 31 0.96 -2.44 27.05
CA ASP A 31 2.09 -2.62 26.13
C ASP A 31 2.73 -1.29 25.71
N GLY A 32 2.04 -0.18 25.96
CA GLY A 32 2.47 1.20 25.66
C GLY A 32 1.87 1.78 24.37
N VAL A 33 0.92 1.08 23.74
CA VAL A 33 0.09 1.56 22.62
C VAL A 33 -1.32 1.80 23.14
N GLU A 34 -1.91 2.96 22.86
CA GLU A 34 -3.29 3.27 23.28
C GLU A 34 -4.29 2.43 22.47
N ASP A 35 -5.34 1.90 23.10
CA ASP A 35 -6.41 1.07 22.48
C ASP A 35 -6.92 1.63 21.14
N ALA A 36 -7.02 2.95 21.04
CA ALA A 36 -7.51 3.61 19.83
C ALA A 36 -6.61 3.43 18.60
N THR A 37 -5.37 3.03 18.81
CA THR A 37 -4.35 2.82 17.77
C THR A 37 -3.73 1.43 17.79
N ASP A 38 -4.20 0.59 18.72
CA ASP A 38 -3.82 -0.79 18.90
C ASP A 38 -4.77 -1.71 18.13
N ALA A 39 -4.23 -2.61 17.31
CA ALA A 39 -5.00 -3.64 16.64
C ALA A 39 -5.45 -4.76 17.61
N PHE A 40 -4.76 -4.93 18.74
CA PHE A 40 -4.99 -5.97 19.74
C PHE A 40 -5.03 -5.43 21.19
N PRO A 41 -5.95 -4.54 21.54
CA PRO A 41 -5.93 -3.76 22.78
C PRO A 41 -5.92 -4.55 24.11
N THR A 42 -5.95 -5.86 24.08
CA THR A 42 -5.96 -6.75 25.26
C THR A 42 -4.87 -7.83 25.18
N ASP A 43 -3.93 -7.71 24.26
CA ASP A 43 -2.81 -8.65 24.09
C ASP A 43 -1.48 -7.91 24.01
N ALA A 44 -0.84 -7.69 25.15
CA ALA A 44 0.45 -7.01 25.28
C ALA A 44 1.62 -7.63 24.46
N GLY A 45 1.38 -8.67 23.72
CA GLY A 45 2.35 -9.27 22.79
C GLY A 45 2.21 -8.78 21.37
N GLU A 46 1.10 -8.11 21.03
CA GLU A 46 0.73 -7.67 19.71
C GLU A 46 0.16 -6.26 19.74
N SER A 47 0.45 -5.43 18.74
CA SER A 47 -0.15 -4.10 18.62
C SER A 47 -0.43 -3.69 17.17
N LYS A 48 0.03 -4.49 16.21
CA LYS A 48 -0.14 -4.23 14.79
C LYS A 48 -0.67 -5.46 14.08
N ASP A 49 -1.39 -5.22 13.00
CA ASP A 49 -1.94 -6.20 12.07
C ASP A 49 -1.88 -5.54 10.68
N GLN A 50 -0.78 -5.78 9.97
CA GLN A 50 -0.45 -5.06 8.74
C GLN A 50 -1.40 -5.40 7.59
N ASP A 51 -1.83 -6.66 7.50
CA ASP A 51 -2.73 -7.16 6.45
C ASP A 51 -4.20 -7.26 6.85
N LEU A 52 -4.49 -7.04 8.14
CA LEU A 52 -5.82 -7.04 8.74
C LEU A 52 -6.51 -8.43 8.73
N ASP A 53 -5.73 -9.50 8.85
CA ASP A 53 -6.26 -10.87 8.88
C ASP A 53 -6.65 -11.36 10.28
N GLY A 54 -6.26 -10.60 11.32
CA GLY A 54 -6.56 -10.85 12.74
C GLY A 54 -5.48 -11.64 13.46
N VAL A 55 -4.32 -11.83 12.84
CA VAL A 55 -3.07 -12.29 13.47
C VAL A 55 -2.15 -11.07 13.60
N GLY A 56 -1.49 -10.89 14.72
CA GLY A 56 -0.59 -9.74 14.90
C GLY A 56 0.77 -9.98 14.27
N ASP A 57 1.42 -8.90 13.83
CA ASP A 57 2.71 -8.92 13.11
C ASP A 57 3.81 -9.72 13.85
N ASN A 58 3.76 -9.83 15.19
CA ASN A 58 4.75 -10.62 15.92
C ASN A 58 4.48 -12.14 15.87
N ALA A 59 3.25 -12.55 15.64
CA ALA A 59 2.82 -13.95 15.58
C ALA A 59 2.60 -14.42 14.14
N ASP A 60 2.43 -13.50 13.21
CA ASP A 60 2.30 -13.80 11.79
C ASP A 60 3.66 -14.26 11.21
N LEU A 61 3.62 -14.93 10.12
CA LEU A 61 4.79 -15.38 9.37
C LEU A 61 4.88 -14.76 7.98
N ASP A 62 3.85 -14.00 7.59
CA ASP A 62 3.68 -13.36 6.29
C ASP A 62 2.85 -12.08 6.53
N ASP A 63 3.48 -11.07 7.18
CA ASP A 63 2.86 -9.87 7.76
C ASP A 63 2.02 -9.06 6.76
N ASP A 64 2.26 -9.19 5.45
CA ASP A 64 1.54 -8.45 4.41
C ASP A 64 0.68 -9.34 3.49
N ASN A 65 0.67 -10.66 3.74
CA ASN A 65 -0.10 -11.69 3.03
C ASN A 65 0.14 -11.67 1.51
N ASP A 66 1.41 -11.49 1.09
CA ASP A 66 1.78 -11.50 -0.33
C ASP A 66 2.17 -12.90 -0.83
N GLY A 67 2.28 -13.88 0.10
CA GLY A 67 2.60 -15.28 -0.15
C GLY A 67 4.08 -15.62 -0.01
N PHE A 68 4.91 -14.67 0.44
CA PHE A 68 6.27 -14.89 0.92
C PHE A 68 6.31 -14.65 2.42
N THR A 69 7.08 -15.43 3.14
CA THR A 69 7.22 -15.24 4.58
C THR A 69 8.21 -14.13 4.90
N ASP A 70 8.06 -13.47 6.05
CA ASP A 70 8.99 -12.43 6.53
C ASP A 70 10.44 -12.89 6.51
N GLU A 71 10.70 -14.16 6.88
CA GLU A 71 12.04 -14.74 6.86
C GLU A 71 12.59 -14.84 5.43
N GLU A 72 11.74 -15.20 4.45
CA GLU A 72 12.12 -15.26 3.03
C GLU A 72 12.38 -13.88 2.48
N GLU A 73 11.54 -12.91 2.81
CA GLU A 73 11.68 -11.53 2.37
C GLU A 73 12.92 -10.85 2.95
N LEU A 74 13.16 -10.97 4.25
CA LEU A 74 14.39 -10.48 4.88
C LEU A 74 15.65 -11.10 4.28
N ALA A 75 15.60 -12.39 3.92
CA ALA A 75 16.73 -13.06 3.25
C ALA A 75 16.94 -12.56 1.81
N ASP A 76 15.87 -12.13 1.16
CA ASP A 76 15.88 -11.62 -0.21
C ASP A 76 16.11 -10.11 -0.28
N GLY A 77 15.99 -9.41 0.86
CA GLY A 77 16.16 -7.96 0.96
C GLY A 77 14.91 -7.20 0.53
N THR A 78 13.75 -7.85 0.58
CA THR A 78 12.43 -7.25 0.40
C THR A 78 11.84 -6.82 1.75
N ASN A 79 10.67 -6.20 1.77
CA ASN A 79 10.07 -5.62 2.97
C ASN A 79 8.85 -6.42 3.41
N PRO A 80 8.91 -7.15 4.57
CA PRO A 80 7.83 -7.99 5.08
C PRO A 80 6.50 -7.27 5.36
N LEU A 81 6.52 -5.96 5.45
CA LEU A 81 5.32 -5.14 5.70
C LEU A 81 4.73 -4.55 4.42
N SER A 82 5.20 -4.95 3.24
CA SER A 82 4.77 -4.37 1.96
C SER A 82 4.52 -5.44 0.91
N ARG A 83 3.26 -5.85 0.77
CA ARG A 83 2.77 -6.84 -0.22
C ARG A 83 3.20 -6.58 -1.67
N PHE A 84 3.88 -5.47 -1.95
CA PHE A 84 4.40 -5.08 -3.26
C PHE A 84 5.92 -5.17 -3.33
N SER A 85 6.57 -5.47 -2.22
CA SER A 85 8.03 -5.56 -2.08
C SER A 85 8.51 -7.00 -2.14
N CYS A 86 7.99 -7.83 -3.02
CA CYS A 86 8.40 -9.20 -3.14
C CYS A 86 9.34 -9.46 -4.32
N ARG A 87 10.09 -10.59 -4.27
CA ARG A 87 11.04 -10.99 -5.31
C ARG A 87 10.39 -11.27 -6.67
N SER A 88 9.16 -11.76 -6.70
CA SER A 88 8.45 -12.07 -7.94
C SER A 88 6.94 -12.24 -7.69
N GLY A 89 6.13 -11.73 -8.58
CA GLY A 89 4.68 -11.93 -8.57
C GLY A 89 3.87 -10.77 -8.00
N CYS A 90 4.48 -9.85 -7.26
CA CYS A 90 3.84 -8.63 -6.81
C CYS A 90 3.71 -7.59 -7.93
N PHE A 91 2.80 -6.66 -7.75
CA PHE A 91 2.66 -5.57 -8.71
C PHE A 91 3.86 -4.63 -8.65
N SER A 92 4.37 -4.26 -9.82
CA SER A 92 5.41 -3.23 -9.95
C SER A 92 5.07 -2.27 -11.07
N PHE A 93 5.38 -1.00 -10.89
CA PHE A 93 5.31 0.00 -11.97
C PHE A 93 6.45 -0.13 -13.01
N ASP A 94 7.31 -1.12 -12.92
CA ASP A 94 8.14 -1.60 -14.03
C ASP A 94 7.28 -2.48 -14.95
N ILE A 95 6.53 -1.85 -15.82
CA ILE A 95 5.47 -2.49 -16.59
C ILE A 95 6.04 -3.40 -17.69
N ASP A 96 7.18 -3.05 -18.29
CA ASP A 96 7.83 -3.88 -19.31
C ASP A 96 8.85 -4.87 -18.74
N GLU A 97 9.04 -4.87 -17.40
CA GLU A 97 9.92 -5.80 -16.67
C GLU A 97 11.38 -5.71 -17.12
N ASN A 98 11.87 -4.49 -17.25
CA ASN A 98 13.25 -4.18 -17.62
C ASN A 98 14.14 -3.80 -16.42
N LYS A 99 13.61 -3.83 -15.19
CA LYS A 99 14.18 -3.44 -13.89
C LYS A 99 14.28 -1.93 -13.66
N GLU A 100 13.60 -1.13 -14.44
CA GLU A 100 13.58 0.32 -14.30
C GLU A 100 12.17 0.85 -14.58
N ALA A 101 11.54 1.52 -13.62
CA ALA A 101 10.29 2.22 -13.85
C ALA A 101 10.55 3.64 -14.38
N LYS A 102 10.14 3.94 -15.61
CA LYS A 102 10.37 5.23 -16.28
C LYS A 102 9.09 5.87 -16.78
N ALA A 103 9.02 7.18 -16.72
CA ALA A 103 7.86 7.95 -17.18
C ALA A 103 7.48 7.72 -18.64
N LEU A 104 8.47 7.58 -19.54
CA LEU A 104 8.25 7.48 -20.98
C LEU A 104 8.12 6.04 -21.51
N SER A 105 8.31 5.03 -20.65
CA SER A 105 7.96 3.64 -20.90
C SER A 105 6.76 3.26 -20.01
N ASP A 106 7.00 2.96 -18.79
CA ASP A 106 6.04 2.38 -17.84
C ASP A 106 4.88 3.33 -17.53
N GLY A 107 5.18 4.57 -17.17
CA GLY A 107 4.15 5.59 -16.96
C GLY A 107 3.29 5.82 -18.19
N LEU A 108 3.88 5.75 -19.40
CA LEU A 108 3.15 5.88 -20.65
C LEU A 108 2.28 4.64 -20.95
N LEU A 109 2.73 3.43 -20.61
CA LEU A 109 1.94 2.19 -20.70
C LEU A 109 0.72 2.25 -19.78
N VAL A 110 0.91 2.64 -18.52
CA VAL A 110 -0.18 2.79 -17.55
C VAL A 110 -1.20 3.82 -18.04
N ILE A 111 -0.78 5.04 -18.39
CA ILE A 111 -1.73 6.09 -18.77
C ILE A 111 -2.49 5.74 -20.06
N ARG A 112 -1.84 5.07 -21.02
CA ARG A 112 -2.51 4.57 -22.23
C ARG A 112 -3.52 3.47 -21.92
N HIS A 113 -3.18 2.54 -21.01
CA HIS A 113 -4.09 1.49 -20.55
C HIS A 113 -5.33 2.11 -19.91
N LEU A 114 -5.16 3.06 -18.98
CA LEU A 114 -6.25 3.77 -18.30
C LEU A 114 -7.11 4.60 -19.29
N PHE A 115 -6.58 5.02 -20.43
CA PHE A 115 -7.36 5.59 -21.53
C PHE A 115 -8.03 4.55 -22.43
N GLY A 116 -7.85 3.25 -22.16
CA GLY A 116 -8.43 2.15 -22.95
C GLY A 116 -7.70 1.84 -24.26
N PHE A 117 -6.44 2.23 -24.40
CA PHE A 117 -5.63 1.85 -25.57
C PHE A 117 -5.27 0.36 -25.51
N SER A 118 -5.18 -0.30 -26.65
CA SER A 118 -4.89 -1.72 -26.76
C SER A 118 -4.05 -2.02 -28.02
N GLY A 119 -3.48 -3.22 -28.10
CA GLY A 119 -2.65 -3.62 -29.22
C GLY A 119 -1.44 -2.68 -29.42
N GLU A 120 -1.05 -2.42 -30.65
CA GLU A 120 0.09 -1.54 -30.95
C GLU A 120 -0.07 -0.11 -30.41
N SER A 121 -1.29 0.40 -30.25
CA SER A 121 -1.50 1.74 -29.70
C SER A 121 -1.16 1.83 -28.20
N LEU A 122 -1.20 0.71 -27.47
CA LEU A 122 -0.73 0.61 -26.09
C LEU A 122 0.81 0.63 -26.04
N THR A 123 1.48 -0.19 -26.83
CA THR A 123 2.91 -0.52 -26.65
C THR A 123 3.87 0.28 -27.53
N SER A 124 3.41 0.84 -28.67
CA SER A 124 4.30 1.50 -29.63
C SER A 124 5.14 2.62 -29.02
N GLY A 125 6.47 2.43 -29.01
CA GLY A 125 7.45 3.37 -28.49
C GLY A 125 7.43 3.53 -26.97
N ALA A 126 6.75 2.62 -26.24
CA ALA A 126 6.67 2.63 -24.78
C ALA A 126 7.26 1.37 -24.14
N THR A 127 7.63 0.36 -24.90
CA THR A 127 8.37 -0.82 -24.41
C THR A 127 9.84 -0.74 -24.79
N THR A 128 10.69 -1.33 -23.96
CA THR A 128 12.12 -1.43 -24.23
C THR A 128 12.46 -2.78 -24.86
N THR A 129 13.61 -2.88 -25.54
CA THR A 129 14.10 -4.16 -26.09
C THR A 129 14.66 -5.09 -25.03
N GLU A 130 14.85 -4.59 -23.81
CA GLU A 130 15.43 -5.29 -22.66
C GLU A 130 14.34 -5.83 -21.73
N GLY A 131 13.09 -5.38 -21.91
CA GLY A 131 11.95 -5.82 -21.11
C GLY A 131 11.56 -7.27 -21.39
N ALA A 132 11.20 -7.99 -20.36
CA ALA A 132 10.66 -9.36 -20.47
C ALA A 132 9.17 -9.36 -20.86
N ARG A 133 8.43 -8.30 -20.52
CA ARG A 133 7.00 -8.11 -20.85
C ARG A 133 6.83 -7.03 -21.92
N THR A 134 6.78 -7.40 -23.20
CA THR A 134 6.76 -6.44 -24.31
C THR A 134 5.54 -6.56 -25.24
N SER A 135 4.78 -7.66 -25.15
CA SER A 135 3.58 -7.82 -25.99
C SER A 135 2.39 -7.04 -25.40
N ALA A 136 1.54 -6.51 -26.27
CA ALA A 136 0.37 -5.76 -25.85
C ALA A 136 -0.61 -6.59 -25.02
N GLU A 137 -0.74 -7.88 -25.32
CA GLU A 137 -1.58 -8.81 -24.56
C GLU A 137 -1.04 -9.03 -23.14
N ALA A 138 0.28 -9.25 -23.00
CA ALA A 138 0.90 -9.47 -21.69
C ALA A 138 0.84 -8.20 -20.83
N ILE A 139 1.10 -7.03 -21.39
CA ILE A 139 1.01 -5.74 -20.69
C ILE A 139 -0.45 -5.43 -20.29
N SER A 140 -1.40 -5.60 -21.21
CA SER A 140 -2.80 -5.35 -20.93
C SER A 140 -3.35 -6.31 -19.88
N GLY A 141 -2.95 -7.59 -19.91
CA GLY A 141 -3.29 -8.57 -18.89
C GLY A 141 -2.75 -8.15 -17.52
N TYR A 142 -1.47 -7.88 -17.42
CA TYR A 142 -0.81 -7.46 -16.19
C TYR A 142 -1.48 -6.22 -15.54
N LEU A 143 -1.75 -5.19 -16.34
CA LEU A 143 -2.40 -3.97 -15.86
C LEU A 143 -3.88 -4.18 -15.50
N SER A 144 -4.58 -5.09 -16.19
CA SER A 144 -5.98 -5.41 -15.87
C SER A 144 -6.10 -6.23 -14.59
N ASP A 145 -5.16 -7.15 -14.33
CA ASP A 145 -5.13 -7.95 -13.11
C ASP A 145 -4.76 -7.09 -11.89
N ALA A 146 -4.03 -5.99 -12.12
CA ALA A 146 -3.59 -5.04 -11.12
C ALA A 146 -4.44 -3.75 -11.06
N ASP A 147 -5.69 -3.78 -11.48
CA ASP A 147 -6.53 -2.56 -11.57
C ASP A 147 -6.62 -1.81 -10.23
N SER A 148 -6.73 -2.51 -9.10
CA SER A 148 -6.73 -1.90 -7.77
C SER A 148 -5.42 -1.21 -7.41
N GLU A 149 -4.29 -1.69 -7.95
CA GLU A 149 -2.97 -1.10 -7.73
C GLU A 149 -2.74 0.17 -8.56
N LEU A 150 -3.56 0.37 -9.58
CA LEU A 150 -3.55 1.58 -10.40
C LEU A 150 -4.36 2.72 -9.77
N ASP A 151 -5.12 2.48 -8.70
CA ASP A 151 -5.82 3.49 -7.89
C ASP A 151 -4.84 4.14 -6.91
N ILE A 152 -4.01 5.04 -7.43
CA ILE A 152 -2.90 5.64 -6.70
C ILE A 152 -3.36 6.59 -5.61
N ASP A 153 -4.45 7.32 -5.83
CA ASP A 153 -4.98 8.25 -4.84
C ASP A 153 -6.02 7.63 -3.89
N GLY A 154 -6.46 6.38 -4.16
CA GLY A 154 -7.40 5.64 -3.31
C GLY A 154 -8.83 6.17 -3.36
N ASP A 155 -9.27 6.73 -4.50
CA ASP A 155 -10.65 7.18 -4.68
C ASP A 155 -11.61 6.04 -5.09
N GLY A 156 -11.09 4.81 -5.22
CA GLY A 156 -11.79 3.62 -5.67
C GLY A 156 -11.93 3.52 -7.18
N GLN A 157 -11.19 4.32 -7.96
CA GLN A 157 -11.29 4.34 -9.41
C GLN A 157 -9.95 4.65 -10.08
N SER A 158 -9.39 3.72 -10.81
CA SER A 158 -8.17 3.92 -11.60
C SER A 158 -8.43 4.78 -12.84
N LYS A 159 -7.97 6.01 -12.85
CA LYS A 159 -8.20 6.99 -13.92
C LYS A 159 -6.92 7.58 -14.50
N ALA A 160 -6.89 7.78 -15.80
CA ALA A 160 -5.74 8.34 -16.51
C ALA A 160 -5.36 9.77 -16.07
N LEU A 161 -6.35 10.62 -15.69
CA LEU A 161 -6.14 12.03 -15.36
C LEU A 161 -5.92 12.31 -13.87
N THR A 162 -6.07 11.30 -13.02
CA THR A 162 -5.67 11.29 -11.60
C THR A 162 -4.47 10.38 -11.46
N ASP A 163 -4.66 9.10 -11.35
CA ASP A 163 -3.66 8.09 -11.04
C ASP A 163 -2.55 8.00 -12.09
N GLY A 164 -2.91 7.91 -13.37
CA GLY A 164 -1.93 7.93 -14.45
C GLY A 164 -1.09 9.21 -14.48
N LEU A 165 -1.68 10.36 -14.10
CA LEU A 165 -0.97 11.63 -14.02
C LEU A 165 -0.06 11.69 -12.79
N LEU A 166 -0.49 11.18 -11.64
CA LEU A 166 0.32 11.06 -10.42
C LEU A 166 1.56 10.20 -10.69
N LEU A 167 1.37 9.01 -11.28
CA LEU A 167 2.48 8.11 -11.63
C LEU A 167 3.48 8.79 -12.56
N ILE A 168 3.01 9.36 -13.66
CA ILE A 168 3.91 9.97 -14.66
C ILE A 168 4.71 11.15 -14.07
N ARG A 169 4.07 11.97 -13.23
CA ARG A 169 4.74 13.07 -12.53
C ARG A 169 5.80 12.54 -11.56
N TYR A 170 5.47 11.55 -10.73
CA TYR A 170 6.43 10.91 -9.83
C TYR A 170 7.65 10.38 -10.58
N LEU A 171 7.43 9.62 -11.64
CA LEU A 171 8.51 9.06 -12.47
C LEU A 171 9.35 10.12 -13.22
N PHE A 172 8.82 11.34 -13.38
CA PHE A 172 9.59 12.51 -13.84
C PHE A 172 10.30 13.25 -12.68
N GLY A 173 10.14 12.81 -11.43
CA GLY A 173 10.76 13.42 -10.25
C GLY A 173 10.03 14.67 -9.74
N PHE A 174 8.73 14.83 -10.05
CA PHE A 174 7.92 15.85 -9.40
C PHE A 174 7.64 15.44 -7.95
N SER A 175 7.61 16.40 -7.05
CA SER A 175 7.36 16.26 -5.61
C SER A 175 6.47 17.38 -5.10
N ASP A 176 6.11 17.31 -3.81
CA ASP A 176 5.31 18.32 -3.13
C ASP A 176 4.02 18.67 -3.91
N ASP A 177 3.58 19.91 -3.83
CA ASP A 177 2.38 20.39 -4.54
C ASP A 177 2.43 20.15 -6.06
N SER A 178 3.62 20.03 -6.66
CA SER A 178 3.75 19.80 -8.10
C SER A 178 3.37 18.37 -8.52
N LEU A 179 3.48 17.42 -7.61
CA LEU A 179 3.04 16.05 -7.82
C LEU A 179 1.51 15.96 -7.84
N THR A 180 0.86 16.55 -6.84
CA THR A 180 -0.58 16.34 -6.57
C THR A 180 -1.52 17.35 -7.22
N ALA A 181 -1.04 18.54 -7.62
CA ALA A 181 -1.87 19.65 -8.11
C ALA A 181 -2.84 19.24 -9.23
N GLY A 182 -4.15 19.20 -8.91
CA GLY A 182 -5.22 18.89 -9.85
C GLY A 182 -5.22 17.43 -10.35
N ALA A 183 -4.55 16.52 -9.64
CA ALA A 183 -4.47 15.10 -9.96
C ALA A 183 -5.06 14.19 -8.85
N ILE A 184 -5.62 14.76 -7.80
CA ILE A 184 -6.31 14.02 -6.73
C ILE A 184 -7.80 13.94 -7.05
N GLY A 185 -8.35 12.73 -7.00
CA GLY A 185 -9.76 12.45 -7.24
C GLY A 185 -10.67 12.87 -6.07
N GLU A 186 -11.97 12.91 -6.32
CA GLU A 186 -12.95 13.18 -5.27
C GLU A 186 -13.13 11.93 -4.39
N GLY A 187 -12.89 12.06 -3.10
CA GLY A 187 -13.00 10.97 -2.13
C GLY A 187 -11.70 10.19 -1.92
N ALA A 188 -10.59 10.68 -2.48
CA ALA A 188 -9.28 10.05 -2.34
C ALA A 188 -8.86 9.87 -0.87
N GLU A 189 -8.29 8.71 -0.56
CA GLU A 189 -7.73 8.38 0.75
C GLU A 189 -6.30 8.93 0.89
N ARG A 190 -5.54 8.94 -0.20
CA ARG A 190 -4.19 9.51 -0.28
C ARG A 190 -4.24 10.87 -0.97
N THR A 191 -4.00 11.93 -0.21
CA THR A 191 -4.22 13.32 -0.68
C THR A 191 -2.96 14.18 -0.62
N THR A 192 -1.93 13.75 0.10
CA THR A 192 -0.65 14.46 0.22
C THR A 192 0.40 13.88 -0.73
N ALA A 193 1.43 14.69 -1.03
CA ALA A 193 2.54 14.22 -1.85
C ALA A 193 3.30 13.07 -1.19
N GLU A 194 3.50 13.14 0.12
CA GLU A 194 4.17 12.10 0.90
C GLU A 194 3.45 10.76 0.80
N GLU A 195 2.12 10.74 0.93
CA GLU A 195 1.31 9.50 0.79
C GLU A 195 1.40 8.91 -0.62
N ILE A 196 1.35 9.76 -1.64
CA ILE A 196 1.47 9.36 -3.05
C ILE A 196 2.89 8.86 -3.36
N GLU A 197 3.92 9.57 -2.89
CA GLU A 197 5.32 9.19 -3.07
C GLU A 197 5.63 7.85 -2.40
N ALA A 198 5.13 7.63 -1.18
CA ALA A 198 5.25 6.35 -0.49
C ALA A 198 4.57 5.22 -1.27
N TYR A 199 3.30 5.42 -1.66
CA TYR A 199 2.54 4.42 -2.41
C TYR A 199 3.20 3.99 -3.72
N ILE A 200 3.71 4.95 -4.51
CA ILE A 200 4.40 4.63 -5.76
C ILE A 200 5.80 4.08 -5.48
N GLY A 201 6.49 4.63 -4.48
CA GLY A 201 7.86 4.24 -4.10
C GLY A 201 7.96 2.76 -3.70
N ASP A 202 6.98 2.24 -2.97
CA ASP A 202 6.91 0.81 -2.60
C ASP A 202 6.69 -0.13 -3.80
N ARG A 203 6.28 0.42 -4.95
CA ARG A 203 5.93 -0.34 -6.18
C ARG A 203 6.88 -0.10 -7.34
N VAL A 204 7.96 0.62 -7.17
CA VAL A 204 9.02 0.78 -8.18
C VAL A 204 10.25 -0.03 -7.78
N PRO A 205 11.01 -0.58 -8.74
CA PRO A 205 12.24 -1.29 -8.42
C PRO A 205 13.19 -0.43 -7.59
N SER A 206 13.73 -0.98 -6.52
CA SER A 206 14.83 -0.34 -5.75
C SER A 206 16.14 -0.50 -6.51
N ASP A 207 16.94 0.58 -6.59
CA ASP A 207 18.29 0.58 -7.18
C ASP A 207 19.29 -0.30 -6.39
#